data_7c2ed8b4a1da6f85cd10812af7fc112f
#
_entry.id   7c2ed8b4a1da6f85cd10812af7fc112f
#
_cell.length_a   1.000
_cell.length_b   1.000
_cell.length_c   1.000
_cell.angle_alpha   90.00
_cell.angle_beta   90.00
_cell.angle_gamma   90.00
#
_symmetry.space_group_name_H-M   'P 1'
#
loop_
_entity.id
_entity.type
_entity.pdbx_description
1 polymer ?
#
loop_
_entity_poly.entity_id
_entity_poly.type
_entity_poly.pdbx_seq_one_letter_code
_entity_poly.pdbx_strand_id
1 'polypeptide(L)'
;MIKEFVAKIGFTKLIKKKFKTNDKSIRFHKDHENLLQMIYQIISAYFQDDCADELTLDPVFNVILDKESLASQPTLSRFFNRMDEDTLVQFDDIDKNLRDIIYFIKCPEHVLLDLDSTLFGTYGRQEGEGFNFHYQAHGIHYYAMTD
;
A
#
# COMPACT_ATOMS: atom_id res chain seq x y z
N MET A 1 4.17 -14.93 -12.91
CA MET A 1 4.68 -13.64 -13.43
C MET A 1 4.88 -12.59 -12.32
N ILE A 2 3.86 -12.05 -11.64
CA ILE A 2 4.04 -11.05 -10.56
C ILE A 2 4.88 -11.59 -9.40
N LYS A 3 4.58 -12.79 -8.87
CA LYS A 3 5.36 -13.41 -7.79
C LYS A 3 6.85 -13.56 -8.14
N GLU A 4 7.16 -13.95 -9.37
CA GLU A 4 8.54 -14.08 -9.85
C GLU A 4 9.24 -12.72 -9.95
N PHE A 5 8.55 -11.70 -10.45
CA PHE A 5 9.06 -10.34 -10.50
C PHE A 5 9.38 -9.83 -9.08
N VAL A 6 8.42 -9.93 -8.16
CA VAL A 6 8.56 -9.54 -6.75
C VAL A 6 9.75 -10.27 -6.08
N ALA A 7 9.93 -11.57 -6.40
CA ALA A 7 11.06 -12.34 -5.91
C ALA A 7 12.40 -11.86 -6.49
N LYS A 8 12.44 -11.56 -7.80
CA LYS A 8 13.65 -11.08 -8.50
C LYS A 8 14.14 -9.73 -7.98
N ILE A 9 13.23 -8.79 -7.72
CA ILE A 9 13.59 -7.48 -7.15
C ILE A 9 13.80 -7.52 -5.62
N GLY A 10 13.55 -8.66 -4.98
CA GLY A 10 13.72 -8.83 -3.54
C GLY A 10 12.70 -8.09 -2.68
N PHE A 11 11.56 -7.71 -3.25
CA PHE A 11 10.56 -6.86 -2.60
C PHE A 11 10.03 -7.44 -1.28
N THR A 12 9.71 -8.74 -1.24
CA THR A 12 9.27 -9.40 0.01
C THR A 12 10.31 -9.28 1.13
N LYS A 13 11.61 -9.40 0.77
CA LYS A 13 12.69 -9.24 1.75
C LYS A 13 12.82 -7.79 2.22
N LEU A 14 12.63 -6.84 1.30
CA LEU A 14 12.64 -5.41 1.59
C LEU A 14 11.54 -5.06 2.59
N ILE A 15 10.28 -5.42 2.30
CA ILE A 15 9.14 -5.20 3.20
C ILE A 15 9.39 -5.84 4.57
N LYS A 16 9.82 -7.10 4.61
CA LYS A 16 10.09 -7.80 5.87
C LYS A 16 11.16 -7.12 6.72
N LYS A 17 12.16 -6.50 6.09
CA LYS A 17 13.25 -5.81 6.76
C LYS A 17 12.87 -4.41 7.23
N LYS A 18 12.10 -3.69 6.43
CA LYS A 18 11.87 -2.26 6.59
C LYS A 18 10.54 -1.92 7.28
N PHE A 19 9.51 -2.76 7.10
CA PHE A 19 8.16 -2.44 7.55
C PHE A 19 7.77 -3.17 8.85
N LYS A 20 7.35 -2.38 9.83
CA LYS A 20 6.78 -2.86 11.11
C LYS A 20 5.96 -1.75 11.75
N THR A 21 4.90 -2.10 12.46
CA THR A 21 4.19 -1.17 13.34
C THR A 21 4.83 -1.11 14.73
N ASN A 22 4.49 -0.10 15.52
CA ASN A 22 5.01 0.07 16.89
C ASN A 22 4.44 -0.94 17.90
N ASP A 23 3.44 -1.73 17.51
CA ASP A 23 2.85 -2.75 18.37
C ASP A 23 3.70 -4.03 18.43
N LYS A 24 4.22 -4.33 19.61
CA LYS A 24 5.10 -5.48 19.87
C LYS A 24 4.38 -6.79 20.16
N SER A 25 3.04 -6.83 20.07
CA SER A 25 2.26 -8.06 20.35
C SER A 25 2.61 -9.17 19.36
N ILE A 26 2.65 -10.41 19.85
CA ILE A 26 2.84 -11.59 19.00
C ILE A 26 1.52 -11.86 18.27
N ARG A 27 1.59 -11.98 16.93
CA ARG A 27 0.43 -12.21 16.06
C ARG A 27 0.69 -13.33 15.08
N PHE A 28 -0.39 -14.02 14.70
CA PHE A 28 -0.34 -15.03 13.64
C PHE A 28 -0.01 -14.39 12.28
N HIS A 29 -0.69 -13.27 11.94
CA HIS A 29 -0.38 -12.48 10.75
C HIS A 29 0.53 -11.32 11.14
N LYS A 30 1.78 -11.35 10.68
CA LYS A 30 2.77 -10.30 10.93
C LYS A 30 2.49 -9.07 10.08
N ASP A 31 2.96 -7.89 10.52
CA ASP A 31 2.71 -6.63 9.84
C ASP A 31 3.17 -6.63 8.37
N HIS A 32 4.36 -7.13 8.10
CA HIS A 32 4.87 -7.23 6.71
C HIS A 32 4.07 -8.22 5.84
N GLU A 33 3.44 -9.24 6.43
CA GLU A 33 2.58 -10.18 5.72
C GLU A 33 1.23 -9.55 5.38
N ASN A 34 0.66 -8.78 6.31
CA ASN A 34 -0.56 -8.01 6.06
C ASN A 34 -0.34 -6.97 4.96
N LEU A 35 0.78 -6.24 5.01
CA LEU A 35 1.12 -5.28 3.96
C LEU A 35 1.27 -5.94 2.60
N LEU A 36 1.99 -7.07 2.52
CA LEU A 36 2.12 -7.81 1.26
C LEU A 36 0.77 -8.33 0.75
N GLN A 37 -0.09 -8.85 1.62
CA GLN A 37 -1.44 -9.28 1.24
C GLN A 37 -2.21 -8.13 0.59
N MET A 38 -2.23 -6.95 1.21
CA MET A 38 -2.92 -5.77 0.67
C MET A 38 -2.35 -5.35 -0.68
N ILE A 39 -1.03 -5.31 -0.84
CA ILE A 39 -0.39 -4.99 -2.11
C ILE A 39 -0.83 -5.97 -3.21
N TYR A 40 -0.84 -7.27 -2.92
CA TYR A 40 -1.30 -8.26 -3.91
C TYR A 40 -2.80 -8.16 -4.20
N GLN A 41 -3.63 -7.81 -3.20
CA GLN A 41 -5.05 -7.52 -3.42
C GLN A 41 -5.23 -6.35 -4.38
N ILE A 42 -4.55 -5.23 -4.15
CA ILE A 42 -4.60 -4.05 -5.03
C ILE A 42 -4.14 -4.39 -6.46
N ILE A 43 -3.01 -5.10 -6.61
CA ILE A 43 -2.52 -5.54 -7.92
C ILE A 43 -3.53 -6.43 -8.66
N SER A 44 -4.33 -7.19 -7.92
CA SER A 44 -5.36 -8.08 -8.46
C SER A 44 -6.74 -7.42 -8.59
N ALA A 45 -6.81 -6.09 -8.46
CA ALA A 45 -8.02 -5.27 -8.52
C ALA A 45 -9.05 -5.50 -7.40
N TYR A 46 -8.62 -6.04 -6.26
CA TYR A 46 -9.43 -6.11 -5.05
C TYR A 46 -9.14 -4.88 -4.17
N PHE A 47 -9.83 -3.78 -4.45
CA PHE A 47 -9.53 -2.48 -3.81
C PHE A 47 -10.24 -2.28 -2.47
N GLN A 48 -11.24 -3.09 -2.14
CA GLN A 48 -11.96 -3.00 -0.89
C GLN A 48 -11.40 -4.00 0.12
N ASP A 49 -11.33 -3.57 1.38
CA ASP A 49 -10.84 -4.42 2.47
C ASP A 49 -11.78 -5.62 2.75
N ASP A 50 -13.08 -5.49 2.47
CA ASP A 50 -14.07 -6.57 2.56
C ASP A 50 -13.71 -7.78 1.67
N CYS A 51 -13.03 -7.55 0.54
CA CYS A 51 -12.56 -8.64 -0.32
C CYS A 51 -11.58 -9.59 0.39
N ALA A 52 -10.96 -9.14 1.49
CA ALA A 52 -10.05 -9.98 2.26
C ALA A 52 -10.73 -11.23 2.84
N ASP A 53 -12.02 -11.12 3.23
CA ASP A 53 -12.76 -12.27 3.79
C ASP A 53 -13.05 -13.33 2.73
N GLU A 54 -13.36 -12.91 1.49
CA GLU A 54 -13.57 -13.81 0.36
C GLU A 54 -12.26 -14.53 -0.03
N LEU A 55 -11.13 -13.84 0.09
CA LEU A 55 -9.82 -14.35 -0.29
C LEU A 55 -9.13 -15.18 0.80
N THR A 56 -9.68 -15.27 2.02
CA THR A 56 -9.04 -15.91 3.18
C THR A 56 -8.54 -17.33 2.88
N LEU A 57 -9.31 -18.09 2.10
CA LEU A 57 -9.00 -19.46 1.71
C LEU A 57 -8.73 -19.62 0.21
N ASP A 58 -8.54 -18.52 -0.51
CA ASP A 58 -8.24 -18.59 -1.95
C ASP A 58 -6.90 -19.29 -2.18
N PRO A 59 -6.87 -20.44 -2.89
CA PRO A 59 -5.66 -21.23 -3.05
C PRO A 59 -4.58 -20.50 -3.85
N VAL A 60 -4.94 -19.59 -4.75
CA VAL A 60 -3.99 -18.83 -5.56
C VAL A 60 -3.27 -17.80 -4.68
N PHE A 61 -4.01 -17.04 -3.88
CA PHE A 61 -3.43 -16.09 -2.94
C PHE A 61 -2.60 -16.78 -1.85
N ASN A 62 -3.07 -17.91 -1.33
CA ASN A 62 -2.34 -18.69 -0.32
C ASN A 62 -0.98 -19.16 -0.87
N VAL A 63 -0.93 -19.65 -2.10
CA VAL A 63 0.31 -20.04 -2.78
C VAL A 63 1.21 -18.84 -3.08
N ILE A 64 0.63 -17.70 -3.50
CA ILE A 64 1.39 -16.49 -3.80
C ILE A 64 2.08 -15.96 -2.53
N LEU A 65 1.35 -15.91 -1.43
CA LEU A 65 1.82 -15.36 -0.16
C LEU A 65 2.50 -16.37 0.76
N ASP A 66 2.58 -17.64 0.34
CA ASP A 66 3.17 -18.75 1.09
C ASP A 66 2.53 -18.90 2.49
N LYS A 67 1.18 -18.95 2.52
CA LYS A 67 0.37 -18.99 3.71
C LYS A 67 -0.75 -20.02 3.62
N GLU A 68 -1.10 -20.62 4.74
CA GLU A 68 -2.26 -21.55 4.83
C GLU A 68 -3.59 -20.80 4.84
N SER A 69 -3.61 -19.60 5.43
CA SER A 69 -4.75 -18.69 5.41
C SER A 69 -4.31 -17.25 5.42
N LEU A 70 -5.09 -16.37 4.82
CA LEU A 70 -4.86 -14.95 4.75
C LEU A 70 -5.52 -14.22 5.95
N ALA A 71 -5.11 -12.99 6.17
CA ALA A 71 -5.73 -12.11 7.14
C ALA A 71 -7.14 -11.74 6.68
N SER A 72 -8.12 -11.85 7.56
CA SER A 72 -9.49 -11.41 7.35
C SER A 72 -9.60 -9.88 7.41
N GLN A 73 -10.71 -9.34 6.90
CA GLN A 73 -11.00 -7.90 6.94
C GLN A 73 -10.81 -7.28 8.34
N PRO A 74 -11.36 -7.84 9.44
CA PRO A 74 -11.14 -7.27 10.77
C PRO A 74 -9.65 -7.29 11.20
N THR A 75 -8.86 -8.22 10.68
CA THR A 75 -7.41 -8.27 10.94
C THR A 75 -6.68 -7.16 10.21
N LEU A 76 -7.02 -6.91 8.95
CA LEU A 76 -6.47 -5.81 8.18
C LEU A 76 -6.90 -4.44 8.74
N SER A 77 -8.17 -4.28 9.15
CA SER A 77 -8.64 -3.06 9.80
C SER A 77 -7.84 -2.75 11.07
N ARG A 78 -7.63 -3.75 11.94
CA ARG A 78 -6.75 -3.57 13.12
C ARG A 78 -5.30 -3.30 12.75
N PHE A 79 -4.82 -3.81 11.63
CA PHE A 79 -3.49 -3.52 11.12
C PHE A 79 -3.36 -2.05 10.70
N PHE A 80 -4.33 -1.49 9.97
CA PHE A 80 -4.38 -0.06 9.64
C PHE A 80 -4.36 0.83 10.88
N ASN A 81 -5.15 0.49 11.91
CA ASN A 81 -5.22 1.26 13.14
C ASN A 81 -3.91 1.27 13.96
N ARG A 82 -2.91 0.48 13.57
CA ARG A 82 -1.57 0.49 14.18
C ARG A 82 -0.56 1.30 13.40
N MET A 83 -0.93 1.79 12.23
CA MET A 83 -0.07 2.65 11.44
C MET A 83 -0.05 4.04 12.05
N ASP A 84 1.10 4.67 12.02
CA ASP A 84 1.40 5.99 12.56
C ASP A 84 2.39 6.73 11.65
N GLU A 85 2.86 7.91 12.08
CA GLU A 85 3.82 8.70 11.33
C GLU A 85 5.14 7.94 11.07
N ASP A 86 5.59 7.09 12.00
CA ASP A 86 6.78 6.27 11.80
C ASP A 86 6.60 5.26 10.66
N THR A 87 5.39 4.73 10.49
CA THR A 87 5.07 3.83 9.38
C THR A 87 5.04 4.55 8.04
N LEU A 88 4.62 5.82 7.98
CA LEU A 88 4.70 6.65 6.77
C LEU A 88 6.15 6.85 6.32
N VAL A 89 7.05 7.19 7.25
CA VAL A 89 8.49 7.30 6.94
C VAL A 89 9.06 5.98 6.40
N GLN A 90 8.57 4.84 6.90
CA GLN A 90 8.99 3.52 6.38
C GLN A 90 8.50 3.29 4.94
N PHE A 91 7.32 3.78 4.56
CA PHE A 91 6.84 3.71 3.18
C PHE A 91 7.74 4.54 2.24
N ASP A 92 8.11 5.76 2.62
CA ASP A 92 9.03 6.60 1.85
C ASP A 92 10.38 5.90 1.64
N ASP A 93 10.91 5.26 2.68
CA ASP A 93 12.18 4.51 2.60
C ASP A 93 12.07 3.26 1.72
N ILE A 94 10.94 2.55 1.77
CA ILE A 94 10.66 1.41 0.89
C ILE A 94 10.58 1.88 -0.57
N ASP A 95 9.84 2.93 -0.85
CA ASP A 95 9.68 3.50 -2.17
C ASP A 95 11.02 3.96 -2.76
N LYS A 96 11.84 4.67 -1.98
CA LYS A 96 13.20 5.04 -2.37
C LYS A 96 14.03 3.82 -2.73
N ASN A 97 14.00 2.75 -1.93
CA ASN A 97 14.74 1.53 -2.21
C ASN A 97 14.25 0.85 -3.51
N LEU A 98 12.94 0.89 -3.80
CA LEU A 98 12.40 0.37 -5.05
C LEU A 98 12.89 1.17 -6.25
N ARG A 99 12.86 2.50 -6.18
CA ARG A 99 13.42 3.36 -7.24
C ARG A 99 14.91 3.08 -7.46
N ASP A 100 15.70 2.96 -6.40
CA ASP A 100 17.12 2.62 -6.50
C ASP A 100 17.34 1.29 -7.23
N ILE A 101 16.53 0.27 -6.97
CA ILE A 101 16.57 -1.02 -7.67
C ILE A 101 16.24 -0.85 -9.15
N ILE A 102 15.19 -0.09 -9.48
CA ILE A 102 14.78 0.16 -10.86
C ILE A 102 15.87 0.93 -11.61
N TYR A 103 16.42 1.98 -11.02
CA TYR A 103 17.48 2.79 -11.61
C TYR A 103 18.80 2.01 -11.77
N PHE A 104 19.07 1.06 -10.89
CA PHE A 104 20.19 0.14 -11.07
C PHE A 104 20.02 -0.78 -12.30
N ILE A 105 18.79 -1.23 -12.55
CA ILE A 105 18.47 -2.07 -13.73
C ILE A 105 18.52 -1.24 -15.01
N LYS A 106 17.90 -0.08 -15.00
CA LYS A 106 17.86 0.85 -16.12
C LYS A 106 17.67 2.27 -15.59
N CYS A 107 18.75 3.06 -15.57
CA CYS A 107 18.66 4.48 -15.25
C CYS A 107 17.93 5.22 -16.37
N PRO A 108 16.84 5.94 -16.12
CA PRO A 108 16.15 6.72 -17.12
C PRO A 108 17.03 7.93 -17.55
N GLU A 109 17.01 8.28 -18.83
CA GLU A 109 17.67 9.48 -19.33
C GLU A 109 16.86 10.74 -18.97
N HIS A 110 15.54 10.61 -18.89
CA HIS A 110 14.59 11.66 -18.54
C HIS A 110 13.53 11.10 -17.61
N VAL A 111 13.16 11.88 -16.61
CA VAL A 111 12.01 11.61 -15.73
C VAL A 111 10.96 12.67 -16.04
N LEU A 112 9.76 12.23 -16.45
CA LEU A 112 8.61 13.09 -16.63
C LEU A 112 7.83 13.09 -15.30
N LEU A 113 7.70 14.27 -14.70
CA LEU A 113 6.87 14.45 -13.53
C LEU A 113 5.51 14.96 -13.99
N ASP A 114 4.47 14.20 -13.72
CA ASP A 114 3.09 14.64 -13.91
C ASP A 114 2.51 15.09 -12.57
N LEU A 115 1.91 16.28 -12.56
CA LEU A 115 1.28 16.85 -11.40
C LEU A 115 -0.22 16.91 -11.62
N ASP A 116 -0.92 15.98 -11.01
CA ASP A 116 -2.38 15.94 -11.07
C ASP A 116 -3.00 16.32 -9.73
N SER A 117 -4.15 16.99 -9.80
CA SER A 117 -4.93 17.35 -8.63
C SER A 117 -6.16 16.47 -8.54
N THR A 118 -6.36 15.85 -7.37
CA THR A 118 -7.53 15.02 -7.10
C THR A 118 -8.35 15.63 -5.99
N LEU A 119 -9.67 15.73 -6.21
CA LEU A 119 -10.64 16.15 -5.20
C LEU A 119 -11.22 14.92 -4.52
N PHE A 120 -11.03 14.82 -3.21
CA PHE A 120 -11.79 13.88 -2.36
C PHE A 120 -12.98 14.63 -1.77
N GLY A 121 -14.19 14.30 -2.25
CA GLY A 121 -15.44 14.89 -1.75
C GLY A 121 -15.62 14.61 -0.25
N THR A 122 -15.93 15.65 0.51
CA THR A 122 -16.18 15.54 1.95
C THR A 122 -17.68 15.70 2.24
N TYR A 123 -18.16 15.05 3.30
CA TYR A 123 -19.50 15.20 3.82
C TYR A 123 -19.45 15.92 5.17
N GLY A 124 -20.15 17.04 5.27
CA GLY A 124 -20.13 17.88 6.46
C GLY A 124 -18.91 18.81 6.48
N ARG A 125 -18.53 19.29 7.66
CA ARG A 125 -17.35 20.14 7.85
C ARG A 125 -16.19 19.29 8.35
N GLN A 126 -15.15 19.17 7.53
CA GLN A 126 -13.93 18.45 7.88
C GLN A 126 -12.77 19.43 7.92
N GLU A 127 -11.79 19.16 8.79
CA GLU A 127 -10.56 19.96 8.85
C GLU A 127 -9.80 19.85 7.52
N GLY A 128 -9.39 20.99 6.99
CA GLY A 128 -8.65 21.05 5.71
C GLY A 128 -9.53 21.01 4.45
N GLU A 129 -10.87 20.95 4.59
CA GLU A 129 -11.74 21.06 3.42
C GLU A 129 -11.78 22.48 2.86
N GLY A 130 -11.94 22.57 1.55
CA GLY A 130 -12.14 23.83 0.84
C GLY A 130 -13.05 23.67 -0.39
N PHE A 131 -13.58 24.78 -0.88
CA PHE A 131 -14.32 24.77 -2.15
C PHE A 131 -13.32 24.85 -3.30
N ASN A 132 -13.42 23.88 -4.21
CA ASN A 132 -12.64 23.88 -5.45
C ASN A 132 -13.46 24.39 -6.63
N PHE A 133 -13.02 25.49 -7.20
CA PHE A 133 -13.69 26.14 -8.34
C PHE A 133 -13.61 25.30 -9.64
N HIS A 134 -12.56 24.49 -9.81
CA HIS A 134 -12.42 23.63 -10.98
C HIS A 134 -13.44 22.47 -10.96
N TYR A 135 -13.59 21.81 -9.82
CA TYR A 135 -14.54 20.71 -9.64
C TYR A 135 -15.93 21.19 -9.19
N GLN A 136 -16.07 22.47 -8.82
CA GLN A 136 -17.30 23.08 -8.27
C GLN A 136 -17.86 22.30 -7.08
N ALA A 137 -16.99 21.79 -6.22
CA ALA A 137 -17.34 20.95 -5.09
C ALA A 137 -16.47 21.25 -3.87
N HIS A 138 -17.00 20.91 -2.67
CA HIS A 138 -16.23 20.93 -1.43
C HIS A 138 -15.49 19.61 -1.26
N GLY A 139 -14.24 19.69 -0.78
CA GLY A 139 -13.44 18.51 -0.51
C GLY A 139 -12.03 18.85 -0.08
N ILE A 140 -11.25 17.81 0.16
CA ILE A 140 -9.82 17.92 0.43
C ILE A 140 -9.07 17.74 -0.89
N HIS A 141 -8.12 18.63 -1.15
CA HIS A 141 -7.30 18.64 -2.36
C HIS A 141 -5.95 18.01 -2.07
N TYR A 142 -5.61 17.00 -2.86
CA TYR A 142 -4.27 16.48 -2.91
C TYR A 142 -3.65 16.72 -4.28
N TYR A 143 -2.38 17.09 -4.28
CA TYR A 143 -1.55 17.07 -5.47
C TYR A 143 -0.71 15.79 -5.41
N ALA A 144 -0.95 14.88 -6.34
CA ALA A 144 -0.09 13.70 -6.52
C ALA A 144 0.97 14.04 -7.56
N MET A 145 2.23 13.81 -7.22
CA MET A 145 3.34 13.87 -8.15
C MET A 145 3.75 12.44 -8.46
N THR A 146 3.58 12.01 -9.71
CA THR A 146 3.98 10.68 -10.19
C THR A 146 5.25 10.79 -11.02
N ASP A 147 6.20 9.89 -10.74
CA ASP A 147 7.44 9.74 -11.47
C ASP A 147 7.25 8.79 -12.67
#